data_779a080861d1d6015a11a157543c6614
#
_entry.id   779a080861d1d6015a11a157543c6614
#
_cell.length_a   1.000
_cell.length_b   1.000
_cell.length_c   1.000
_cell.angle_alpha   90.00
_cell.angle_beta   90.00
_cell.angle_gamma   90.00
#
_symmetry.space_group_name_H-M   'P 1'
#
loop_
_entity.id
_entity.type
_entity.pdbx_description
1 polymer ?
#
loop_
_entity_poly.entity_id
_entity_poly.type
_entity_poly.pdbx_seq_one_letter_code
_entity_poly.pdbx_strand_id
1 'polypeptide(L)'
;MNLRDVLTGAVVMAPMTKGSNLPYRRLCVELGARVTMSEMTVARRLKQRRKGEFALIRKFEGEPFFGVQLAGTNPEEIGWAAALAESRGADLVDLNCGCPIDHFTHKGLGAALGRQPQRIRRIVESMKKSVTRIPVTVKLRLGWNDETRNVIEQ
;
A
#
# COMPACT_ATOMS: atom_id res chain seq x y z
N MET A 1 10.82 -5.14 14.88
CA MET A 1 10.25 -3.80 15.23
C MET A 1 8.74 -3.95 15.26
N ASN A 2 8.07 -3.49 16.32
CA ASN A 2 6.62 -3.58 16.43
C ASN A 2 6.00 -2.37 15.70
N LEU A 3 5.11 -2.62 14.73
CA LEU A 3 4.45 -1.58 13.95
C LEU A 3 3.66 -0.59 14.83
N ARG A 4 3.07 -1.08 15.94
CA ARG A 4 2.33 -0.24 16.87
C ARG A 4 3.23 0.85 17.48
N ASP A 5 4.45 0.50 17.85
CA ASP A 5 5.40 1.44 18.44
C ASP A 5 5.85 2.50 17.43
N VAL A 6 5.97 2.12 16.15
CA VAL A 6 6.31 3.04 15.06
C VAL A 6 5.19 4.04 14.79
N LEU A 7 3.94 3.60 14.84
CA LEU A 7 2.77 4.41 14.48
C LEU A 7 2.20 5.22 15.65
N THR A 8 2.48 4.84 16.90
CA THR A 8 1.95 5.55 18.07
C THR A 8 2.49 6.97 18.13
N GLY A 9 1.60 7.96 18.06
CA GLY A 9 1.94 9.38 18.04
C GLY A 9 2.64 9.89 16.78
N ALA A 10 2.79 9.05 15.76
CA ALA A 10 3.43 9.44 14.51
C ALA A 10 2.43 10.09 13.53
N VAL A 11 2.87 11.15 12.86
CA VAL A 11 2.22 11.66 11.66
C VAL A 11 2.69 10.81 10.48
N VAL A 12 1.76 10.09 9.85
CA VAL A 12 2.03 9.24 8.69
C VAL A 12 1.73 10.02 7.41
N MET A 13 2.72 10.19 6.55
CA MET A 13 2.49 10.74 5.21
C MET A 13 1.70 9.72 4.38
N ALA A 14 0.44 10.07 4.06
CA ALA A 14 -0.48 9.17 3.36
C ALA A 14 -0.02 8.82 1.94
N PRO A 15 -0.40 7.64 1.41
CA PRO A 15 -0.19 7.31 0.00
C PRO A 15 -1.08 8.19 -0.90
N MET A 16 -0.46 9.02 -1.73
CA MET A 16 -1.15 9.98 -2.62
C MET A 16 -0.66 9.80 -4.05
N THR A 17 -1.55 9.41 -4.96
CA THR A 17 -1.23 9.31 -6.40
C THR A 17 -0.79 10.69 -6.93
N LYS A 18 0.35 10.75 -7.60
CA LYS A 18 1.05 11.96 -8.06
C LYS A 18 1.54 12.90 -6.94
N GLY A 19 1.51 12.46 -5.69
CA GLY A 19 1.92 13.26 -4.54
C GLY A 19 3.01 12.60 -3.71
N SER A 20 2.97 11.28 -3.50
CA SER A 20 3.93 10.56 -2.63
C SER A 20 5.14 10.02 -3.41
N ASN A 21 5.62 10.76 -4.41
CA ASN A 21 6.85 10.41 -5.11
C ASN A 21 8.09 10.58 -4.22
N LEU A 22 9.21 10.01 -4.63
CA LEU A 22 10.44 10.02 -3.83
C LEU A 22 10.91 11.44 -3.44
N PRO A 23 10.94 12.44 -4.35
CA PRO A 23 11.32 13.81 -3.97
C PRO A 23 10.43 14.41 -2.88
N TYR A 24 9.12 14.22 -2.98
CA TYR A 24 8.19 14.75 -1.97
C TYR A 24 8.34 14.03 -0.63
N ARG A 25 8.50 12.71 -0.62
CA ARG A 25 8.77 11.96 0.62
C ARG A 25 10.06 12.44 1.29
N ARG A 26 11.11 12.70 0.49
CA ARG A 26 12.38 13.25 1.00
C ARG A 26 12.18 14.60 1.68
N LEU A 27 11.46 15.51 1.05
CA LEU A 27 11.12 16.80 1.65
C LEU A 27 10.35 16.61 2.97
N CYS A 28 9.36 15.71 3.00
CA CYS A 28 8.61 15.43 4.23
C CYS A 28 9.51 14.91 5.36
N VAL A 29 10.48 14.06 5.05
CA VAL A 29 11.45 13.53 6.03
C VAL A 29 12.37 14.65 6.53
N GLU A 30 12.84 15.53 5.66
CA GLU A 30 13.64 16.71 6.02
C GLU A 30 12.86 17.65 6.94
N LEU A 31 11.53 17.71 6.81
CA LEU A 31 10.60 18.45 7.68
C LEU A 31 10.13 17.65 8.91
N GLY A 32 10.71 16.49 9.20
CA GLY A 32 10.45 15.72 10.40
C GLY A 32 9.45 14.56 10.28
N ALA A 33 8.97 14.21 9.08
CA ALA A 33 8.14 13.03 8.90
C ALA A 33 8.95 11.75 9.22
N ARG A 34 8.40 10.90 10.08
CA ARG A 34 9.04 9.65 10.49
C ARG A 34 8.53 8.43 9.73
N VAL A 35 7.34 8.52 9.18
CA VAL A 35 6.68 7.44 8.44
C VAL A 35 6.18 7.98 7.11
N THR A 36 6.61 7.38 6.02
CA THR A 36 6.22 7.76 4.66
C THR A 36 5.61 6.57 3.92
N MET A 37 4.70 6.86 3.00
CA MET A 37 4.09 5.85 2.14
C MET A 37 4.37 6.17 0.66
N SER A 38 4.58 5.14 -0.14
CA SER A 38 4.68 5.29 -1.60
C SER A 38 3.35 5.74 -2.22
N GLU A 39 3.39 6.20 -3.45
CA GLU A 39 2.20 6.21 -4.29
C GLU A 39 1.63 4.79 -4.45
N MET A 40 0.33 4.70 -4.77
CA MET A 40 -0.29 3.42 -5.08
C MET A 40 0.36 2.78 -6.30
N THR A 41 0.98 1.62 -6.10
CA THR A 41 1.71 0.85 -7.12
C THR A 41 0.87 -0.34 -7.57
N VAL A 42 0.66 -0.50 -8.88
CA VAL A 42 -0.16 -1.59 -9.41
C VAL A 42 0.70 -2.85 -9.60
N ALA A 43 0.41 -3.91 -8.83
CA ALA A 43 1.20 -5.15 -8.81
C ALA A 43 1.39 -5.77 -10.20
N ARG A 44 0.34 -5.83 -11.01
CA ARG A 44 0.41 -6.32 -12.40
C ARG A 44 1.37 -5.51 -13.27
N ARG A 45 1.44 -4.19 -13.08
CA ARG A 45 2.36 -3.33 -13.83
C ARG A 45 3.82 -3.53 -13.39
N LEU A 46 4.06 -3.79 -12.11
CA LEU A 46 5.38 -4.25 -11.63
C LEU A 46 5.79 -5.55 -12.31
N LYS A 47 4.89 -6.54 -12.36
CA LYS A 47 5.15 -7.83 -13.03
C LYS A 47 5.42 -7.66 -14.53
N GLN A 48 4.81 -6.66 -15.18
CA GLN A 48 5.08 -6.24 -16.55
C GLN A 48 6.38 -5.41 -16.69
N ARG A 49 7.15 -5.25 -15.64
CA ARG A 49 8.42 -4.49 -15.60
C ARG A 49 8.30 -3.02 -16.04
N ARG A 50 7.16 -2.38 -15.75
CA ARG A 50 6.97 -0.95 -16.03
C ARG A 50 7.91 -0.11 -15.18
N LYS A 51 8.83 0.62 -15.80
CA LYS A 51 9.85 1.45 -15.11
C LYS A 51 9.26 2.44 -14.11
N GLY A 52 8.13 3.07 -14.45
CA GLY A 52 7.42 4.00 -13.56
C GLY A 52 6.97 3.36 -12.24
N GLU A 53 6.43 2.14 -12.28
CA GLU A 53 6.01 1.43 -11.06
C GLU A 53 7.22 1.06 -10.18
N PHE A 54 8.35 0.69 -10.79
CA PHE A 54 9.59 0.42 -10.04
C PHE A 54 10.17 1.66 -9.37
N ALA A 55 9.97 2.84 -9.96
CA ALA A 55 10.37 4.10 -9.34
C ALA A 55 9.56 4.41 -8.07
N LEU A 56 8.27 4.00 -8.02
CA LEU A 56 7.39 4.24 -6.88
C LEU A 56 7.80 3.44 -5.62
N ILE A 57 8.35 2.25 -5.80
CA ILE A 57 8.77 1.37 -4.69
C ILE A 57 10.23 1.57 -4.26
N ARG A 58 10.87 2.67 -4.69
CA ARG A 58 12.25 2.96 -4.35
C ARG A 58 12.34 3.73 -3.03
N LYS A 59 12.99 3.15 -2.02
CA LYS A 59 13.40 3.81 -0.79
C LYS A 59 14.63 4.67 -1.05
N PHE A 60 14.75 5.85 -0.44
CA PHE A 60 15.98 6.64 -0.45
C PHE A 60 16.79 6.40 0.81
N GLU A 61 18.08 6.65 0.75
CA GLU A 61 18.99 6.56 1.88
C GLU A 61 18.60 7.59 2.95
N GLY A 62 18.45 7.13 4.21
CA GLY A 62 17.99 7.99 5.30
C GLY A 62 16.48 8.11 5.45
N GLU A 63 15.66 7.42 4.65
CA GLU A 63 14.21 7.34 4.86
C GLU A 63 13.92 6.48 6.10
N PRO A 64 13.37 7.03 7.21
CA PRO A 64 13.33 6.31 8.49
C PRO A 64 12.44 5.09 8.47
N PHE A 65 11.19 5.24 7.96
CA PHE A 65 10.24 4.15 7.81
C PHE A 65 9.43 4.36 6.53
N PHE A 66 9.55 3.43 5.60
CA PHE A 66 8.95 3.50 4.28
C PHE A 66 7.97 2.37 4.03
N GLY A 67 6.70 2.71 3.82
CA GLY A 67 5.67 1.78 3.41
C GLY A 67 5.43 1.80 1.90
N VAL A 68 5.23 0.62 1.32
CA VAL A 68 4.83 0.48 -0.10
C VAL A 68 3.37 0.11 -0.20
N GLN A 69 2.57 0.99 -0.84
CA GLN A 69 1.16 0.69 -1.09
C GLN A 69 0.97 -0.02 -2.42
N LEU A 70 0.35 -1.19 -2.39
CA LEU A 70 0.07 -2.05 -3.54
C LEU A 70 -1.42 -2.03 -3.91
N ALA A 71 -1.72 -2.10 -5.20
CA ALA A 71 -3.07 -2.28 -5.73
C ALA A 71 -3.11 -3.44 -6.71
N GLY A 72 -4.17 -4.24 -6.63
CA GLY A 72 -4.38 -5.39 -7.50
C GLY A 72 -5.57 -6.23 -7.03
N THR A 73 -5.92 -7.21 -7.83
CA THR A 73 -7.04 -8.14 -7.56
C THR A 73 -6.62 -9.61 -7.60
N ASN A 74 -5.41 -9.89 -8.08
CA ASN A 74 -4.85 -11.24 -8.14
C ASN A 74 -3.93 -11.46 -6.94
N PRO A 75 -4.24 -12.44 -6.03
CA PRO A 75 -3.44 -12.69 -4.83
C PRO A 75 -1.97 -13.03 -5.12
N GLU A 76 -1.70 -13.82 -6.17
CA GLU A 76 -0.32 -14.22 -6.52
C GLU A 76 0.51 -13.03 -7.00
N GLU A 77 -0.09 -12.14 -7.83
CA GLU A 77 0.60 -10.95 -8.32
C GLU A 77 0.93 -9.99 -7.17
N ILE A 78 -0.01 -9.82 -6.22
CA ILE A 78 0.18 -8.94 -5.07
C ILE A 78 1.17 -9.56 -4.08
N GLY A 79 1.10 -10.85 -3.80
CA GLY A 79 2.08 -11.55 -2.97
C GLY A 79 3.50 -11.38 -3.52
N TRP A 80 3.68 -11.63 -4.82
CA TRP A 80 4.96 -11.40 -5.48
C TRP A 80 5.43 -9.94 -5.37
N ALA A 81 4.52 -8.96 -5.56
CA ALA A 81 4.86 -7.55 -5.44
C ALA A 81 5.21 -7.15 -4.00
N ALA A 82 4.58 -7.77 -3.00
CA ALA A 82 4.90 -7.58 -1.59
C ALA A 82 6.32 -8.08 -1.26
N ALA A 83 6.68 -9.28 -1.70
CA ALA A 83 8.03 -9.82 -1.56
C ALA A 83 9.07 -8.95 -2.28
N LEU A 84 8.74 -8.44 -3.47
CA LEU A 84 9.61 -7.51 -4.20
C LEU A 84 9.80 -6.20 -3.42
N ALA A 85 8.74 -5.63 -2.84
CA ALA A 85 8.84 -4.42 -2.03
C ALA A 85 9.73 -4.64 -0.79
N GLU A 86 9.55 -5.76 -0.08
CA GLU A 86 10.42 -6.15 1.04
C GLU A 86 11.89 -6.26 0.61
N SER A 87 12.18 -6.93 -0.50
CA SER A 87 13.54 -7.08 -1.02
C SER A 87 14.20 -5.77 -1.43
N ARG A 88 13.39 -4.72 -1.65
CA ARG A 88 13.83 -3.37 -1.98
C ARG A 88 13.88 -2.42 -0.79
N GLY A 89 13.74 -2.95 0.42
CA GLY A 89 13.91 -2.21 1.66
C GLY A 89 12.64 -1.51 2.16
N ALA A 90 11.46 -1.90 1.69
CA ALA A 90 10.22 -1.47 2.34
C ALA A 90 10.17 -1.98 3.78
N ASP A 91 9.69 -1.15 4.70
CA ASP A 91 9.49 -1.49 6.11
C ASP A 91 8.06 -1.97 6.40
N LEU A 92 7.16 -1.77 5.42
CA LEU A 92 5.78 -2.23 5.48
C LEU A 92 5.21 -2.36 4.06
N VAL A 93 4.27 -3.26 3.85
CA VAL A 93 3.44 -3.30 2.64
C VAL A 93 1.98 -3.10 3.00
N ASP A 94 1.30 -2.27 2.21
CA ASP A 94 -0.09 -1.88 2.42
C ASP A 94 -0.95 -2.23 1.19
N LEU A 95 -2.15 -2.76 1.43
CA LEU A 95 -3.11 -3.03 0.36
C LEU A 95 -4.07 -1.84 0.19
N ASN A 96 -4.15 -1.28 -1.01
CA ASN A 96 -5.12 -0.23 -1.31
C ASN A 96 -6.53 -0.82 -1.52
N CYS A 97 -7.44 -0.50 -0.61
CA CYS A 97 -8.88 -0.79 -0.71
C CYS A 97 -9.73 0.50 -0.60
N GLY A 98 -9.13 1.67 -0.88
CA GLY A 98 -9.79 2.95 -0.67
C GLY A 98 -9.80 3.92 -1.86
N CYS A 99 -8.98 3.70 -2.90
CA CYS A 99 -8.92 4.60 -4.04
C CYS A 99 -10.24 4.62 -4.82
N PRO A 100 -10.93 5.78 -4.97
CA PRO A 100 -12.23 5.85 -5.61
C PRO A 100 -12.17 6.12 -7.11
N ILE A 101 -10.98 6.27 -7.69
CA ILE A 101 -10.81 6.66 -9.09
C ILE A 101 -11.41 5.60 -10.03
N ASP A 102 -12.31 6.00 -10.93
CA ASP A 102 -13.08 5.12 -11.83
C ASP A 102 -12.19 4.16 -12.63
N HIS A 103 -11.07 4.65 -13.15
CA HIS A 103 -10.11 3.81 -13.87
C HIS A 103 -9.62 2.58 -13.08
N PHE A 104 -9.60 2.66 -11.74
CA PHE A 104 -9.22 1.54 -10.87
C PHE A 104 -10.44 0.77 -10.40
N THR A 105 -11.52 1.45 -10.01
CA THR A 105 -12.71 0.79 -9.46
C THR A 105 -13.43 -0.07 -10.51
N HIS A 106 -13.50 0.36 -11.77
CA HIS A 106 -14.02 -0.47 -12.88
C HIS A 106 -13.23 -1.77 -13.09
N LYS A 107 -11.97 -1.83 -12.62
CA LYS A 107 -11.13 -3.04 -12.66
C LYS A 107 -11.17 -3.84 -11.35
N GLY A 108 -12.06 -3.48 -10.43
CA GLY A 108 -12.22 -4.12 -9.13
C GLY A 108 -11.11 -3.78 -8.12
N LEU A 109 -10.30 -2.72 -8.36
CA LEU A 109 -9.26 -2.26 -7.45
C LEU A 109 -9.76 -1.15 -6.53
N GLY A 110 -8.96 -0.80 -5.54
CA GLY A 110 -9.25 0.34 -4.67
C GLY A 110 -10.56 0.16 -3.90
N ALA A 111 -11.42 1.18 -3.91
CA ALA A 111 -12.69 1.18 -3.19
C ALA A 111 -13.64 0.05 -3.62
N ALA A 112 -13.57 -0.39 -4.89
CA ALA A 112 -14.37 -1.52 -5.37
C ALA A 112 -13.99 -2.86 -4.71
N LEU A 113 -12.72 -3.02 -4.32
CA LEU A 113 -12.25 -4.19 -3.58
C LEU A 113 -12.85 -4.21 -2.16
N GLY A 114 -13.05 -3.04 -1.53
CA GLY A 114 -13.68 -2.90 -0.22
C GLY A 114 -15.11 -3.48 -0.13
N ARG A 115 -15.75 -3.75 -1.25
CA ARG A 115 -17.06 -4.43 -1.31
C ARG A 115 -16.94 -5.96 -1.32
N GLN A 116 -15.73 -6.51 -1.24
CA GLN A 116 -15.43 -7.94 -1.40
C GLN A 116 -14.52 -8.45 -0.28
N PRO A 117 -15.00 -8.53 0.99
CA PRO A 117 -14.17 -8.90 2.15
C PRO A 117 -13.41 -10.22 1.97
N GLN A 118 -14.05 -11.22 1.39
CA GLN A 118 -13.42 -12.53 1.13
C GLN A 118 -12.26 -12.44 0.14
N ARG A 119 -12.32 -11.49 -0.79
CA ARG A 119 -11.22 -11.25 -1.74
C ARG A 119 -10.06 -10.51 -1.08
N ILE A 120 -10.36 -9.52 -0.24
CA ILE A 120 -9.35 -8.84 0.60
C ILE A 120 -8.62 -9.88 1.43
N ARG A 121 -9.34 -10.76 2.14
CA ARG A 121 -8.77 -11.82 2.95
C ARG A 121 -7.76 -12.67 2.16
N ARG A 122 -8.15 -13.20 1.00
CA ARG A 122 -7.26 -14.02 0.15
C ARG A 122 -6.00 -13.27 -0.28
N ILE A 123 -6.13 -11.99 -0.61
CA ILE A 123 -5.01 -11.13 -1.01
C ILE A 123 -4.08 -10.92 0.17
N VAL A 124 -4.61 -10.54 1.34
CA VAL A 124 -3.83 -10.32 2.56
C VAL A 124 -3.11 -11.59 3.01
N GLU A 125 -3.78 -12.75 2.94
CA GLU A 125 -3.15 -14.04 3.22
C GLU A 125 -1.97 -14.32 2.28
N SER A 126 -2.12 -14.02 0.98
CA SER A 126 -1.03 -14.15 0.01
C SER A 126 0.12 -13.19 0.30
N MET A 127 -0.16 -11.92 0.62
CA MET A 127 0.87 -10.95 1.02
C MET A 127 1.62 -11.44 2.26
N LYS A 128 0.90 -11.86 3.32
CA LYS A 128 1.49 -12.36 4.57
C LYS A 128 2.37 -13.60 4.37
N LYS A 129 2.01 -14.49 3.45
CA LYS A 129 2.82 -15.67 3.11
C LYS A 129 4.09 -15.30 2.32
N SER A 130 4.08 -14.18 1.63
CA SER A 130 5.15 -13.78 0.72
C SER A 130 6.20 -12.88 1.37
N VAL A 131 5.86 -12.18 2.45
CA VAL A 131 6.81 -11.38 3.23
C VAL A 131 7.25 -12.12 4.49
N THR A 132 8.47 -11.86 4.95
CA THR A 132 9.07 -12.58 6.08
C THR A 132 9.36 -11.70 7.30
N ARG A 133 9.59 -10.41 7.10
CA ARG A 133 10.10 -9.49 8.13
C ARG A 133 9.23 -8.29 8.36
N ILE A 134 8.47 -7.88 7.35
CA ILE A 134 7.72 -6.63 7.37
C ILE A 134 6.21 -6.88 7.57
N PRO A 135 5.50 -5.97 8.26
CA PRO A 135 4.06 -6.07 8.46
C PRO A 135 3.27 -5.84 7.16
N VAL A 136 2.07 -6.40 7.13
CA VAL A 136 1.05 -6.16 6.10
C VAL A 136 -0.08 -5.35 6.71
N THR A 137 -0.47 -4.27 6.06
CA THR A 137 -1.61 -3.43 6.42
C THR A 137 -2.60 -3.29 5.26
N VAL A 138 -3.76 -2.74 5.55
CA VAL A 138 -4.79 -2.47 4.54
C VAL A 138 -5.34 -1.07 4.78
N LYS A 139 -5.40 -0.25 3.74
CA LYS A 139 -6.06 1.07 3.81
C LYS A 139 -7.48 0.95 3.26
N LEU A 140 -8.45 1.08 4.14
CA LEU A 140 -9.89 0.94 3.86
C LEU A 140 -10.61 2.28 3.84
N ARG A 141 -11.82 2.29 3.28
CA ARG A 141 -12.86 3.28 3.53
C ARG A 141 -13.86 2.70 4.54
N LEU A 142 -14.64 3.54 5.19
CA LEU A 142 -15.73 3.09 6.08
C LEU A 142 -16.79 2.27 5.34
N GLY A 143 -16.97 2.52 4.05
CA GLY A 143 -17.88 1.84 3.15
C GLY A 143 -17.79 2.42 1.74
N TRP A 144 -18.62 1.94 0.82
CA TRP A 144 -18.73 2.50 -0.55
C TRP A 144 -19.43 3.86 -0.54
N ASN A 145 -20.49 3.99 0.25
CA ASN A 145 -21.23 5.20 0.55
C ASN A 145 -21.70 5.13 2.02
N ASP A 146 -22.43 6.12 2.47
CA ASP A 146 -22.88 6.20 3.87
C ASP A 146 -23.88 5.09 4.26
N GLU A 147 -24.63 4.56 3.29
CA GLU A 147 -25.62 3.50 3.50
C GLU A 147 -24.98 2.10 3.58
N THR A 148 -23.78 1.96 3.03
CA THR A 148 -23.07 0.67 2.92
C THR A 148 -21.75 0.67 3.70
N ARG A 149 -21.79 1.13 4.95
CA ARG A 149 -20.63 1.08 5.86
C ARG A 149 -20.38 -0.35 6.31
N ASN A 150 -19.27 -0.94 5.88
CA ASN A 150 -18.94 -2.34 6.12
C ASN A 150 -17.49 -2.57 6.57
N VAL A 151 -16.83 -1.52 7.09
CA VAL A 151 -15.40 -1.60 7.47
C VAL A 151 -15.12 -2.66 8.55
N ILE A 152 -16.10 -2.96 9.42
CA ILE A 152 -15.95 -3.98 10.47
C ILE A 152 -15.99 -5.39 9.88
N GLU A 153 -16.63 -5.59 8.74
CA GLU A 153 -16.76 -6.88 8.06
C GLU A 153 -15.56 -7.18 7.15
N GLN A 154 -14.79 -6.16 6.81
CA GLN A 154 -13.60 -6.26 5.96
C GLN A 154 -12.37 -6.73 6.75
#